data_e6145a8b5802ebdb83b9d11122108abc
#
_entry.id   e6145a8b5802ebdb83b9d11122108abc
#
_cell.length_a   1.000
_cell.length_b   1.000
_cell.length_c   1.000
_cell.angle_alpha   90.00
_cell.angle_beta   90.00
_cell.angle_gamma   90.00
#
_symmetry.space_group_name_H-M   'P 1'
#
loop_
_entity.id
_entity.type
_entity.pdbx_description
1 polymer ?
#
loop_
_entity_poly.entity_id
_entity_poly.type
_entity_poly.pdbx_seq_one_letter_code
_entity_poly.pdbx_strand_id
1 'polypeptide(L)'
;LLEAQKKGWIRFIGITNHRRTVAEQAVLSGKYDTLQFPFSSISDEGDIKLAELTRDHDMGFIAMKGLAGGLIVNAKTTFAFMKQHPWVVPIWGIQRESELNEFLELEKNPPAYDDEMKALIEKDRKELAGNFCHGCGYCLPCPAGIPIPNAARMSLLLRRSPYQGWLSEEMNAEMMKV
;
A
#
# COMPACT_ATOMS: atom_id res chain seq x y z
N LEU A 1 0.32 -26.14 -0.42
CA LEU A 1 -0.81 -25.42 -1.02
C LEU A 1 -1.42 -26.22 -2.18
N LEU A 2 -0.64 -26.74 -3.14
CA LEU A 2 -1.15 -27.53 -4.27
C LEU A 2 -1.95 -28.76 -3.83
N GLU A 3 -1.57 -29.43 -2.74
CA GLU A 3 -2.32 -30.55 -2.20
C GLU A 3 -3.66 -30.11 -1.56
N ALA A 4 -3.68 -28.95 -0.90
CA ALA A 4 -4.90 -28.38 -0.36
C ALA A 4 -5.87 -27.97 -1.49
N GLN A 5 -5.33 -27.45 -2.59
CA GLN A 5 -6.12 -27.12 -3.79
C GLN A 5 -6.70 -28.40 -4.43
N LYS A 6 -5.90 -29.47 -4.57
CA LYS A 6 -6.39 -30.78 -5.07
C LYS A 6 -7.49 -31.38 -4.21
N LYS A 7 -7.44 -31.16 -2.88
CA LYS A 7 -8.46 -31.62 -1.94
C LYS A 7 -9.70 -30.70 -1.88
N GLY A 8 -9.70 -29.60 -2.65
CA GLY A 8 -10.80 -28.62 -2.67
C GLY A 8 -10.90 -27.75 -1.41
N TRP A 9 -9.88 -27.73 -0.54
CA TRP A 9 -9.86 -26.90 0.67
C TRP A 9 -9.61 -25.43 0.36
N ILE A 10 -8.87 -25.15 -0.71
CA ILE A 10 -8.65 -23.80 -1.27
C ILE A 10 -8.90 -23.81 -2.78
N ARG A 11 -9.33 -22.70 -3.32
CA ARG A 11 -9.55 -22.54 -4.78
C ARG A 11 -8.37 -21.90 -5.46
N PHE A 12 -7.77 -20.86 -4.84
CA PHE A 12 -6.74 -20.04 -5.41
C PHE A 12 -5.51 -19.98 -4.50
N ILE A 13 -4.34 -19.79 -5.12
CA ILE A 13 -3.05 -19.64 -4.45
C ILE A 13 -2.50 -18.25 -4.78
N GLY A 14 -2.26 -17.43 -3.75
CA GLY A 14 -1.69 -16.11 -3.91
C GLY A 14 -0.27 -16.01 -3.36
N ILE A 15 0.44 -14.95 -3.78
CA ILE A 15 1.74 -14.57 -3.24
C ILE A 15 1.70 -13.11 -2.78
N THR A 16 2.37 -12.83 -1.66
CA THR A 16 2.59 -11.47 -1.16
C THR A 16 4.07 -11.15 -1.23
N ASN A 17 4.42 -10.01 -1.79
CA ASN A 17 5.82 -9.58 -1.87
C ASN A 17 5.95 -8.05 -1.82
N HIS A 18 7.13 -7.55 -1.42
CA HIS A 18 7.50 -6.12 -1.43
C HIS A 18 8.68 -5.84 -2.38
N ARG A 19 9.23 -6.87 -3.01
CA ARG A 19 10.33 -6.74 -3.97
C ARG A 19 9.79 -6.92 -5.38
N ARG A 20 9.84 -5.87 -6.19
CA ARG A 20 9.31 -5.87 -7.56
C ARG A 20 9.86 -7.02 -8.43
N THR A 21 11.17 -7.22 -8.41
CA THR A 21 11.81 -8.28 -9.20
C THR A 21 11.30 -9.69 -8.84
N VAL A 22 11.03 -9.95 -7.55
CA VAL A 22 10.46 -11.24 -7.11
C VAL A 22 8.98 -11.33 -7.49
N ALA A 23 8.24 -10.23 -7.41
CA ALA A 23 6.85 -10.18 -7.83
C ALA A 23 6.70 -10.43 -9.34
N GLU A 24 7.55 -9.81 -10.17
CA GLU A 24 7.60 -10.07 -11.62
C GLU A 24 7.88 -11.54 -11.93
N GLN A 25 8.87 -12.15 -11.26
CA GLN A 25 9.17 -13.57 -11.41
C GLN A 25 7.99 -14.46 -11.00
N ALA A 26 7.25 -14.08 -9.95
CA ALA A 26 6.07 -14.80 -9.51
C ALA A 26 4.96 -14.77 -10.56
N VAL A 27 4.70 -13.59 -11.16
CA VAL A 27 3.72 -13.45 -12.25
C VAL A 27 4.12 -14.34 -13.43
N LEU A 28 5.36 -14.20 -13.91
CA LEU A 28 5.86 -14.93 -15.07
C LEU A 28 5.95 -16.46 -14.84
N SER A 29 5.96 -16.90 -13.57
CA SER A 29 6.00 -18.33 -13.25
C SER A 29 4.69 -19.07 -13.56
N GLY A 30 3.55 -18.36 -13.65
CA GLY A 30 2.22 -18.94 -13.84
C GLY A 30 1.75 -19.85 -12.69
N LYS A 31 2.36 -19.73 -11.49
CA LYS A 31 2.08 -20.63 -10.34
C LYS A 31 1.08 -20.05 -9.34
N TYR A 32 0.70 -18.79 -9.50
CA TYR A 32 -0.13 -18.06 -8.55
C TYR A 32 -1.32 -17.44 -9.25
N ASP A 33 -2.44 -17.43 -8.58
CA ASP A 33 -3.69 -16.83 -9.07
C ASP A 33 -3.79 -15.34 -8.68
N THR A 34 -3.09 -14.93 -7.59
CA THR A 34 -3.10 -13.53 -7.14
C THR A 34 -1.72 -13.07 -6.69
N LEU A 35 -1.42 -11.80 -6.92
CA LEU A 35 -0.27 -11.08 -6.36
C LEU A 35 -0.76 -9.99 -5.41
N GLN A 36 -0.27 -9.97 -4.18
CA GLN A 36 -0.44 -8.85 -3.26
C GLN A 36 0.87 -8.05 -3.20
N PHE A 37 0.82 -6.77 -3.59
CA PHE A 37 1.98 -5.90 -3.69
C PHE A 37 1.64 -4.48 -3.21
N PRO A 38 2.60 -3.69 -2.63
CA PRO A 38 2.38 -2.29 -2.30
C PRO A 38 2.05 -1.47 -3.54
N PHE A 39 0.89 -0.80 -3.55
CA PHE A 39 0.45 0.01 -4.68
C PHE A 39 -0.46 1.14 -4.21
N SER A 40 -0.14 2.36 -4.62
CA SER A 40 -0.86 3.58 -4.25
C SER A 40 -0.61 4.69 -5.26
N SER A 41 -1.20 5.86 -5.06
CA SER A 41 -0.99 7.03 -5.94
C SER A 41 0.46 7.52 -6.03
N ILE A 42 1.33 7.11 -5.10
CA ILE A 42 2.78 7.43 -5.15
C ILE A 42 3.62 6.30 -5.76
N SER A 43 3.01 5.23 -6.25
CA SER A 43 3.72 4.16 -6.96
C SER A 43 4.42 4.68 -8.21
N ASP A 44 5.62 4.14 -8.47
CA ASP A 44 6.41 4.49 -9.64
C ASP A 44 5.91 3.78 -10.93
N GLU A 45 6.47 4.13 -12.06
CA GLU A 45 6.13 3.52 -13.36
C GLU A 45 6.39 2.01 -13.38
N GLY A 46 7.40 1.52 -12.66
CA GLY A 46 7.70 0.09 -12.57
C GLY A 46 6.63 -0.67 -11.80
N ASP A 47 6.05 -0.07 -10.75
CA ASP A 47 4.95 -0.68 -10.01
C ASP A 47 3.66 -0.72 -10.84
N ILE A 48 3.43 0.34 -11.64
CA ILE A 48 2.31 0.38 -12.58
C ILE A 48 2.46 -0.72 -13.63
N LYS A 49 3.64 -0.88 -14.22
CA LYS A 49 3.94 -1.96 -15.17
C LYS A 49 3.79 -3.35 -14.56
N LEU A 50 4.13 -3.52 -13.28
CA LEU A 50 3.88 -4.79 -12.58
C LEU A 50 2.38 -5.08 -12.46
N ALA A 51 1.57 -4.07 -12.12
CA ALA A 51 0.12 -4.24 -12.07
C ALA A 51 -0.47 -4.57 -13.45
N GLU A 52 0.03 -3.95 -14.51
CA GLU A 52 -0.35 -4.27 -15.90
C GLU A 52 0.08 -5.70 -16.27
N LEU A 53 1.27 -6.12 -15.89
CA LEU A 53 1.77 -7.45 -16.13
C LEU A 53 0.88 -8.53 -15.50
N THR A 54 0.34 -8.29 -14.29
CA THR A 54 -0.63 -9.24 -13.68
C THR A 54 -1.90 -9.35 -14.50
N ARG A 55 -2.45 -8.23 -14.99
CA ARG A 55 -3.62 -8.22 -15.88
C ARG A 55 -3.37 -9.04 -17.14
N ASP A 56 -2.21 -8.84 -17.77
CA ASP A 56 -1.85 -9.49 -19.04
C ASP A 56 -1.62 -11.00 -18.87
N HIS A 57 -1.42 -11.47 -17.61
CA HIS A 57 -1.28 -12.89 -17.25
C HIS A 57 -2.52 -13.47 -16.55
N ASP A 58 -3.67 -12.79 -16.61
CA ASP A 58 -4.93 -13.21 -15.97
C ASP A 58 -4.78 -13.48 -14.45
N MET A 59 -3.92 -12.71 -13.79
CA MET A 59 -3.60 -12.81 -12.38
C MET A 59 -4.21 -11.65 -11.61
N GLY A 60 -4.93 -11.92 -10.53
CA GLY A 60 -5.53 -10.88 -9.68
C GLY A 60 -4.46 -10.04 -8.97
N PHE A 61 -4.60 -8.72 -8.99
CA PHE A 61 -3.70 -7.81 -8.28
C PHE A 61 -4.40 -7.21 -7.06
N ILE A 62 -3.80 -7.43 -5.87
CA ILE A 62 -4.28 -6.88 -4.60
C ILE A 62 -3.30 -5.79 -4.16
N ALA A 63 -3.78 -4.54 -4.18
CA ALA A 63 -2.99 -3.37 -3.81
C ALA A 63 -2.96 -3.20 -2.30
N MET A 64 -1.92 -3.68 -1.63
CA MET A 64 -1.72 -3.37 -0.23
C MET A 64 -1.12 -1.98 -0.05
N LYS A 65 -1.32 -1.40 1.16
CA LYS A 65 -0.80 -0.07 1.52
C LYS A 65 -1.32 1.04 0.59
N GLY A 66 -2.59 0.98 0.21
CA GLY A 66 -3.23 1.99 -0.64
C GLY A 66 -3.06 3.44 -0.15
N LEU A 67 -2.89 3.65 1.16
CA LEU A 67 -2.54 4.93 1.78
C LEU A 67 -1.05 5.06 2.13
N ALA A 68 -0.16 4.31 1.47
CA ALA A 68 1.28 4.28 1.74
C ALA A 68 1.64 4.08 3.24
N GLY A 69 0.80 3.28 3.95
CA GLY A 69 0.95 3.04 5.38
C GLY A 69 0.71 4.27 6.24
N GLY A 70 -0.25 5.12 5.87
CA GLY A 70 -0.65 6.34 6.57
C GLY A 70 0.11 7.60 6.15
N LEU A 71 0.99 7.53 5.14
CA LEU A 71 1.70 8.70 4.62
C LEU A 71 0.84 9.52 3.66
N ILE A 72 -0.09 8.91 2.96
CA ILE A 72 -1.09 9.62 2.15
C ILE A 72 -2.29 9.92 3.05
N VAL A 73 -2.48 11.19 3.36
CA VAL A 73 -3.55 11.67 4.26
C VAL A 73 -4.82 12.10 3.53
N ASN A 74 -4.73 12.35 2.23
CA ASN A 74 -5.89 12.67 1.40
C ASN A 74 -6.38 11.39 0.68
N ALA A 75 -7.42 10.76 1.21
CA ALA A 75 -7.98 9.54 0.64
C ALA A 75 -8.46 9.72 -0.81
N LYS A 76 -8.90 10.92 -1.19
CA LYS A 76 -9.39 11.22 -2.55
C LYS A 76 -8.31 11.00 -3.61
N THR A 77 -7.04 11.36 -3.33
CA THR A 77 -5.96 11.23 -4.30
C THR A 77 -5.69 9.78 -4.66
N THR A 78 -5.58 8.92 -3.65
CA THR A 78 -5.34 7.50 -3.89
C THR A 78 -6.58 6.80 -4.44
N PHE A 79 -7.78 7.21 -4.02
CA PHE A 79 -9.02 6.65 -4.54
C PHE A 79 -9.20 6.98 -6.04
N ALA A 80 -9.01 8.24 -6.43
CA ALA A 80 -9.05 8.66 -7.84
C ALA A 80 -8.01 7.92 -8.70
N PHE A 81 -6.80 7.73 -8.16
CA PHE A 81 -5.75 6.94 -8.81
C PHE A 81 -6.15 5.47 -8.99
N MET A 82 -6.66 4.82 -7.95
CA MET A 82 -7.07 3.40 -8.02
C MET A 82 -8.20 3.17 -9.03
N LYS A 83 -9.11 4.11 -9.20
CA LYS A 83 -10.18 4.02 -10.23
C LYS A 83 -9.64 4.05 -11.66
N GLN A 84 -8.39 4.47 -11.90
CA GLN A 84 -7.74 4.34 -13.22
C GLN A 84 -7.25 2.91 -13.49
N HIS A 85 -7.26 2.04 -12.47
CA HIS A 85 -6.78 0.66 -12.54
C HIS A 85 -7.89 -0.31 -12.11
N PRO A 86 -8.96 -0.48 -12.90
CA PRO A 86 -10.16 -1.23 -12.49
C PRO A 86 -9.93 -2.73 -12.23
N TRP A 87 -8.79 -3.27 -12.64
CA TRP A 87 -8.38 -4.66 -12.36
C TRP A 87 -7.63 -4.80 -11.03
N VAL A 88 -7.34 -3.69 -10.33
CA VAL A 88 -6.64 -3.67 -9.05
C VAL A 88 -7.66 -3.64 -7.92
N VAL A 89 -7.50 -4.53 -6.94
CA VAL A 89 -8.32 -4.57 -5.73
C VAL A 89 -7.56 -3.91 -4.58
N PRO A 90 -7.91 -2.68 -4.16
CA PRO A 90 -7.21 -2.00 -3.08
C PRO A 90 -7.60 -2.53 -1.70
N ILE A 91 -6.60 -2.61 -0.81
CA ILE A 91 -6.80 -2.80 0.62
C ILE A 91 -6.58 -1.48 1.33
N TRP A 92 -7.64 -0.95 1.94
CA TRP A 92 -7.61 0.29 2.70
C TRP A 92 -7.31 -0.01 4.17
N GLY A 93 -6.36 0.71 4.76
CA GLY A 93 -6.02 0.57 6.18
C GLY A 93 -6.98 1.36 7.06
N ILE A 94 -8.23 0.92 7.15
CA ILE A 94 -9.31 1.58 7.90
C ILE A 94 -9.19 1.19 9.37
N GLN A 95 -9.13 2.17 10.27
CA GLN A 95 -9.04 1.98 11.71
C GLN A 95 -10.21 2.64 12.48
N ARG A 96 -10.95 3.55 11.84
CA ARG A 96 -12.05 4.29 12.44
C ARG A 96 -13.29 4.23 11.58
N GLU A 97 -14.45 4.33 12.21
CA GLU A 97 -15.75 4.40 11.51
C GLU A 97 -15.83 5.61 10.57
N SER A 98 -15.24 6.75 10.97
CA SER A 98 -15.18 7.93 10.11
C SER A 98 -14.41 7.69 8.81
N GLU A 99 -13.32 6.95 8.86
CA GLU A 99 -12.53 6.55 7.69
C GLU A 99 -13.32 5.59 6.80
N LEU A 100 -14.03 4.62 7.40
CA LEU A 100 -14.92 3.74 6.64
C LEU A 100 -16.01 4.55 5.91
N ASN A 101 -16.66 5.46 6.61
CA ASN A 101 -17.70 6.30 6.01
C ASN A 101 -17.14 7.18 4.88
N GLU A 102 -15.92 7.72 5.02
CA GLU A 102 -15.24 8.44 3.94
C GLU A 102 -15.05 7.57 2.69
N PHE A 103 -14.53 6.35 2.84
CA PHE A 103 -14.35 5.44 1.70
C PHE A 103 -15.67 4.98 1.08
N LEU A 104 -16.70 4.74 1.88
CA LEU A 104 -18.04 4.42 1.37
C LEU A 104 -18.63 5.58 0.57
N GLU A 105 -18.39 6.82 0.99
CA GLU A 105 -18.82 8.01 0.26
C GLU A 105 -18.03 8.21 -1.03
N LEU A 106 -16.71 7.98 -1.02
CA LEU A 106 -15.86 8.00 -2.21
C LEU A 106 -16.27 6.93 -3.25
N GLU A 107 -16.77 5.78 -2.79
CA GLU A 107 -17.28 4.75 -3.72
C GLU A 107 -18.59 5.16 -4.37
N LYS A 108 -19.50 5.85 -3.64
CA LYS A 108 -20.76 6.38 -4.19
C LYS A 108 -20.51 7.54 -5.14
N ASN A 109 -19.61 8.44 -4.77
CA ASN A 109 -19.29 9.67 -5.47
C ASN A 109 -17.78 9.73 -5.77
N PRO A 110 -17.28 8.94 -6.73
CA PRO A 110 -15.85 8.88 -7.02
C PRO A 110 -15.30 10.25 -7.45
N PRO A 111 -14.17 10.69 -6.89
CA PRO A 111 -13.54 11.94 -7.31
C PRO A 111 -13.04 11.83 -8.75
N ALA A 112 -13.15 12.92 -9.51
CA ALA A 112 -12.62 13.01 -10.85
C ALA A 112 -11.09 12.89 -10.85
N TYR A 113 -10.53 12.22 -11.86
CA TYR A 113 -9.08 12.16 -12.08
C TYR A 113 -8.67 13.25 -13.09
N ASP A 114 -8.93 14.50 -12.71
CA ASP A 114 -8.63 15.70 -13.49
C ASP A 114 -7.21 16.25 -13.22
N ASP A 115 -6.89 17.39 -13.81
CA ASP A 115 -5.56 17.98 -13.69
C ASP A 115 -5.28 18.52 -12.27
N GLU A 116 -6.32 18.94 -11.54
CA GLU A 116 -6.19 19.34 -10.14
C GLU A 116 -5.84 18.10 -9.27
N MET A 117 -6.53 17.00 -9.47
CA MET A 117 -6.26 15.74 -8.77
C MET A 117 -4.86 15.22 -9.09
N LYS A 118 -4.44 15.26 -10.36
CA LYS A 118 -3.07 14.88 -10.77
C LYS A 118 -2.01 15.77 -10.11
N ALA A 119 -2.27 17.07 -10.00
CA ALA A 119 -1.36 18.00 -9.33
C ALA A 119 -1.20 17.68 -7.82
N LEU A 120 -2.30 17.31 -7.14
CA LEU A 120 -2.25 16.86 -5.76
C LEU A 120 -1.45 15.56 -5.60
N ILE A 121 -1.67 14.58 -6.46
CA ILE A 121 -0.91 13.33 -6.49
C ILE A 121 0.58 13.60 -6.73
N GLU A 122 0.90 14.47 -7.68
CA GLU A 122 2.29 14.82 -7.99
C GLU A 122 2.98 15.57 -6.85
N LYS A 123 2.23 16.38 -6.09
CA LYS A 123 2.73 16.97 -4.84
C LYS A 123 3.09 15.89 -3.83
N ASP A 124 2.20 14.91 -3.59
CA ASP A 124 2.49 13.79 -2.70
C ASP A 124 3.70 12.99 -3.16
N ARG A 125 3.81 12.73 -4.47
CA ARG A 125 4.97 12.05 -5.06
C ARG A 125 6.28 12.79 -4.78
N LYS A 126 6.31 14.10 -4.97
CA LYS A 126 7.50 14.93 -4.71
C LYS A 126 7.87 14.97 -3.22
N GLU A 127 6.89 15.10 -2.34
CA GLU A 127 7.12 15.13 -0.89
C GLU A 127 7.57 13.77 -0.34
N LEU A 128 7.12 12.69 -0.95
CA LEU A 128 7.45 11.31 -0.61
C LEU A 128 8.50 10.71 -1.58
N ALA A 129 9.04 11.52 -2.50
CA ALA A 129 10.11 11.08 -3.40
C ALA A 129 11.34 10.68 -2.58
N GLY A 130 11.80 9.46 -2.80
CA GLY A 130 12.96 8.92 -2.15
C GLY A 130 12.70 7.54 -1.52
N ASN A 131 13.77 6.92 -1.07
CA ASN A 131 13.72 5.62 -0.40
C ASN A 131 13.24 5.80 1.04
N PHE A 132 11.93 5.89 1.25
CA PHE A 132 11.39 5.82 2.59
C PHE A 132 11.04 4.37 2.97
N CYS A 133 11.02 4.10 4.27
CA CYS A 133 10.71 2.77 4.78
C CYS A 133 9.23 2.42 4.54
N HIS A 134 8.97 1.36 3.76
CA HIS A 134 7.62 0.84 3.51
C HIS A 134 7.05 0.01 4.67
N GLY A 135 7.78 -0.14 5.79
CA GLY A 135 7.33 -0.90 6.97
C GLY A 135 7.09 -2.38 6.66
N CYS A 136 7.89 -2.99 5.79
CA CYS A 136 7.74 -4.41 5.43
C CYS A 136 8.25 -5.38 6.51
N GLY A 137 9.08 -4.91 7.44
CA GLY A 137 9.60 -5.71 8.55
C GLY A 137 10.75 -6.67 8.18
N TYR A 138 11.25 -6.68 6.95
CA TYR A 138 12.33 -7.60 6.53
C TYR A 138 13.67 -7.36 7.25
N CYS A 139 13.82 -6.20 7.90
CA CYS A 139 14.98 -5.86 8.73
C CYS A 139 14.82 -6.27 10.19
N LEU A 140 13.71 -6.90 10.56
CA LEU A 140 13.43 -7.34 11.93
C LEU A 140 13.56 -8.86 12.07
N PRO A 141 13.97 -9.36 13.27
CA PRO A 141 14.41 -8.56 14.43
C PRO A 141 15.77 -7.91 14.19
N CYS A 142 15.91 -6.65 14.61
CA CYS A 142 17.20 -5.96 14.55
C CYS A 142 18.13 -6.50 15.64
N PRO A 143 19.39 -6.88 15.34
CA PRO A 143 20.33 -7.37 16.37
C PRO A 143 20.64 -6.34 17.46
N ALA A 144 20.52 -5.04 17.14
CA ALA A 144 20.71 -3.93 18.07
C ALA A 144 19.41 -3.51 18.79
N GLY A 145 18.30 -4.23 18.60
CA GLY A 145 17.01 -3.90 19.22
C GLY A 145 16.32 -2.65 18.66
N ILE A 146 16.77 -2.12 17.52
CA ILE A 146 16.22 -0.89 16.94
C ILE A 146 14.90 -1.20 16.23
N PRO A 147 13.80 -0.47 16.53
CA PRO A 147 12.55 -0.56 15.78
C PRO A 147 12.68 0.17 14.43
N ILE A 148 13.51 -0.36 13.52
CA ILE A 148 13.92 0.29 12.25
C ILE A 148 12.76 0.90 11.47
N PRO A 149 11.61 0.22 11.27
CA PRO A 149 10.49 0.82 10.54
C PRO A 149 9.94 2.08 11.22
N ASN A 150 9.88 2.11 12.55
CA ASN A 150 9.39 3.26 13.31
C ASN A 150 10.38 4.41 13.22
N ALA A 151 11.66 4.16 13.50
CA ALA A 151 12.72 5.16 13.40
C ALA A 151 12.79 5.79 11.99
N ALA A 152 12.79 4.96 10.96
CA ALA A 152 12.92 5.42 9.56
C ALA A 152 11.70 6.20 9.04
N ARG A 153 10.52 6.03 9.64
CA ARG A 153 9.27 6.69 9.20
C ARG A 153 8.82 7.83 10.09
N MET A 154 9.39 7.96 11.28
CA MET A 154 8.91 8.86 12.33
C MET A 154 8.76 10.29 11.84
N SER A 155 9.77 10.86 11.19
CA SER A 155 9.71 12.25 10.71
C SER A 155 8.63 12.48 9.64
N LEU A 156 8.36 11.49 8.80
CA LEU A 156 7.30 11.55 7.78
C LEU A 156 5.92 11.43 8.43
N LEU A 157 5.75 10.50 9.36
CA LEU A 157 4.50 10.31 10.10
C LEU A 157 4.13 11.58 10.88
N LEU A 158 5.08 12.19 11.60
CA LEU A 158 4.85 13.43 12.34
C LEU A 158 4.45 14.60 11.45
N ARG A 159 5.14 14.78 10.32
CA ARG A 159 4.85 15.89 9.39
C ARG A 159 3.52 15.74 8.65
N ARG A 160 3.08 14.52 8.41
CA ARG A 160 1.88 14.21 7.62
C ARG A 160 0.70 13.73 8.45
N SER A 161 0.85 13.61 9.77
CA SER A 161 -0.25 13.19 10.64
C SER A 161 -1.39 14.22 10.60
N PRO A 162 -2.62 13.80 10.24
CA PRO A 162 -3.77 14.69 10.24
C PRO A 162 -4.26 15.05 11.64
N TYR A 163 -3.82 14.33 12.67
CA TYR A 163 -4.26 14.49 14.05
C TYR A 163 -3.09 14.50 15.02
N GLN A 164 -3.09 15.47 15.93
CA GLN A 164 -2.19 15.44 17.09
C GLN A 164 -2.36 14.19 17.97
N GLY A 165 -3.53 13.55 17.92
CA GLY A 165 -3.82 12.30 18.62
C GLY A 165 -3.09 11.06 18.08
N TRP A 166 -2.36 11.14 16.96
CA TRP A 166 -1.39 10.11 16.56
C TRP A 166 -0.13 10.14 17.46
N LEU A 167 0.05 11.22 18.19
CA LEU A 167 0.99 11.31 19.30
C LEU A 167 0.33 10.72 20.56
N SER A 168 -0.21 9.49 20.45
CA SER A 168 -0.66 8.76 21.63
C SER A 168 0.51 8.58 22.61
N GLU A 169 0.22 8.37 23.89
CA GLU A 169 1.25 8.10 24.90
C GLU A 169 2.15 6.94 24.47
N GLU A 170 1.59 5.91 23.82
CA GLU A 170 2.32 4.77 23.29
C GLU A 170 3.27 5.17 22.16
N MET A 171 2.83 6.04 21.25
CA MET A 171 3.67 6.52 20.14
C MET A 171 4.75 7.48 20.64
N ASN A 172 4.44 8.31 21.62
CA ASN A 172 5.43 9.13 22.32
C ASN A 172 6.46 8.26 23.03
N ALA A 173 6.03 7.19 23.70
CA ALA A 173 6.94 6.24 24.35
C ALA A 173 7.84 5.51 23.33
N GLU A 174 7.33 5.16 22.15
CA GLU A 174 8.14 4.59 21.06
C GLU A 174 9.11 5.61 20.44
N MET A 175 8.70 6.87 20.32
CA MET A 175 9.59 7.96 19.88
C MET A 175 10.76 8.20 20.81
N MET A 176 10.56 8.10 22.12
CA MET A 176 11.60 8.32 23.13
C MET A 176 12.61 7.15 23.21
N LYS A 177 12.36 6.03 22.52
CA LYS A 177 13.28 4.89 22.43
C LYS A 177 14.28 5.00 21.26
N VAL A 178 14.10 5.99 20.38
CA VAL A 178 14.92 6.27 19.20
C VAL A 178 15.84 7.46 19.47
#